data_8ac80b5f4ca837496059330d4024a558
#
_entry.id   8ac80b5f4ca837496059330d4024a558
#
_cell.length_a   1.000
_cell.length_b   1.000
_cell.length_c   1.000
_cell.angle_alpha   90.00
_cell.angle_beta   90.00
_cell.angle_gamma   90.00
#
_symmetry.space_group_name_H-M   'P 1'
#
loop_
_entity.id
_entity.type
_entity.pdbx_description
1 polymer ?
#
loop_
_entity_poly.entity_id
_entity_poly.type
_entity_poly.pdbx_seq_one_letter_code
_entity_poly.pdbx_strand_id
1 'polypeptide(L)'
;MRSERGLSVAENKDTGFRVITSVIKPAFKMHFSPTIIGSENIPKDGAVVIAGNHKNISDQFLVFLATKRVVNYMAKREYFDGALAPLFKWAGCIPVNRDGFDAAAVRRAIKILKRGGAVGIFPEGTRNRTDKSLLAFKPGAAAIAKRGGALIVPFAISGEYRKNGNLKILFGEPFSPESMSVEEATDKLYSAVSDLLNSQ
;
A
#
# COMPACT_ATOMS: atom_id res chain seq x y z
N MET A 1 13.79 12.15 -30.46
CA MET A 1 14.64 11.33 -29.61
C MET A 1 14.47 11.61 -28.11
N ARG A 2 13.24 11.59 -27.53
CA ARG A 2 12.97 11.77 -26.07
C ARG A 2 12.06 10.69 -25.46
N SER A 3 11.75 9.63 -26.22
CA SER A 3 10.80 8.57 -25.81
C SER A 3 11.45 7.34 -25.16
N GLU A 4 12.69 7.01 -25.49
CA GLU A 4 13.27 5.73 -25.08
C GLU A 4 13.79 5.69 -23.63
N ARG A 5 14.22 6.83 -23.06
CA ARG A 5 14.72 6.88 -21.67
C ARG A 5 13.62 6.75 -20.61
N GLY A 6 12.39 7.04 -20.94
CA GLY A 6 11.24 6.91 -20.03
C GLY A 6 10.73 5.48 -19.88
N LEU A 7 10.77 4.70 -20.95
CA LEU A 7 10.38 3.28 -20.97
C LEU A 7 11.36 2.41 -20.18
N SER A 8 12.66 2.60 -20.37
CA SER A 8 13.69 1.78 -19.73
C SER A 8 13.71 1.88 -18.18
N VAL A 9 13.34 3.04 -17.62
CA VAL A 9 13.30 3.25 -16.17
C VAL A 9 12.06 2.63 -15.54
N ALA A 10 10.92 2.60 -16.24
CA ALA A 10 9.69 1.94 -15.78
C ALA A 10 9.83 0.41 -15.83
N GLU A 11 10.31 -0.12 -16.95
CA GLU A 11 10.58 -1.56 -17.12
C GLU A 11 11.59 -2.10 -16.10
N ASN A 12 12.63 -1.31 -15.78
CA ASN A 12 13.65 -1.71 -14.81
C ASN A 12 13.11 -1.75 -13.36
N LYS A 13 12.12 -0.89 -13.03
CA LYS A 13 11.44 -0.91 -11.72
C LYS A 13 10.49 -2.10 -11.59
N ASP A 14 9.74 -2.42 -12.64
CA ASP A 14 8.86 -3.59 -12.66
C ASP A 14 9.67 -4.89 -12.55
N THR A 15 10.79 -4.97 -13.21
CA THR A 15 11.72 -6.11 -13.13
C THR A 15 12.29 -6.26 -11.72
N GLY A 16 12.77 -5.16 -11.11
CA GLY A 16 13.29 -5.18 -9.75
C GLY A 16 12.26 -5.62 -8.72
N PHE A 17 11.04 -5.07 -8.80
CA PHE A 17 9.93 -5.49 -7.95
C PHE A 17 9.62 -6.99 -8.10
N ARG A 18 9.54 -7.49 -9.33
CA ARG A 18 9.27 -8.92 -9.61
C ARG A 18 10.35 -9.82 -9.06
N VAL A 19 11.63 -9.48 -9.22
CA VAL A 19 12.77 -10.27 -8.68
C VAL A 19 12.70 -10.31 -7.16
N ILE A 20 12.54 -9.16 -6.49
CA ILE A 20 12.43 -9.09 -5.03
C ILE A 20 11.24 -9.92 -4.54
N THR A 21 10.09 -9.77 -5.15
CA THR A 21 8.87 -10.49 -4.73
C THR A 21 8.93 -11.97 -5.05
N SER A 22 9.64 -12.41 -6.09
CA SER A 22 9.80 -13.84 -6.40
C SER A 22 10.56 -14.61 -5.34
N VAL A 23 11.49 -13.96 -4.64
CA VAL A 23 12.24 -14.57 -3.53
C VAL A 23 11.50 -14.40 -2.20
N ILE A 24 11.02 -13.19 -1.92
CA ILE A 24 10.42 -12.87 -0.62
C ILE A 24 9.06 -13.57 -0.44
N LYS A 25 8.22 -13.61 -1.48
CA LYS A 25 6.87 -14.20 -1.39
C LYS A 25 6.87 -15.65 -0.89
N PRO A 26 7.61 -16.59 -1.49
CA PRO A 26 7.61 -17.98 -1.03
C PRO A 26 8.17 -18.12 0.39
N ALA A 27 9.26 -17.44 0.71
CA ALA A 27 9.85 -17.46 2.04
C ALA A 27 8.89 -16.92 3.10
N PHE A 28 8.24 -15.79 2.83
CA PHE A 28 7.26 -15.17 3.72
C PHE A 28 6.03 -16.06 3.91
N LYS A 29 5.49 -16.62 2.82
CA LYS A 29 4.35 -17.55 2.86
C LYS A 29 4.68 -18.82 3.64
N MET A 30 5.85 -19.38 3.45
CA MET A 30 6.29 -20.58 4.15
C MET A 30 6.50 -20.33 5.66
N HIS A 31 7.04 -19.15 6.03
CA HIS A 31 7.34 -18.85 7.43
C HIS A 31 6.09 -18.45 8.23
N PHE A 32 5.22 -17.61 7.67
CA PHE A 32 4.07 -17.05 8.39
C PHE A 32 2.74 -17.73 8.05
N SER A 33 2.66 -18.45 6.92
CA SER A 33 1.44 -19.08 6.42
C SER A 33 0.19 -18.17 6.49
N PRO A 34 0.25 -16.94 5.95
CA PRO A 34 -0.84 -15.99 6.11
C PRO A 34 -2.08 -16.42 5.33
N THR A 35 -3.25 -16.15 5.91
CA THR A 35 -4.54 -16.28 5.21
C THR A 35 -4.83 -14.97 4.46
N ILE A 36 -5.15 -15.08 3.17
CA ILE A 36 -5.47 -13.94 2.29
C ILE A 36 -6.91 -14.11 1.82
N ILE A 37 -7.77 -13.12 2.09
CA ILE A 37 -9.20 -13.15 1.77
C ILE A 37 -9.54 -11.88 0.98
N GLY A 38 -10.41 -11.99 -0.05
CA GLY A 38 -10.89 -10.87 -0.83
C GLY A 38 -9.84 -10.28 -1.78
N SER A 39 -8.77 -11.01 -2.12
CA SER A 39 -7.75 -10.53 -3.05
C SER A 39 -8.29 -10.21 -4.45
N GLU A 40 -9.42 -10.79 -4.83
CA GLU A 40 -10.20 -10.50 -6.04
C GLU A 40 -10.74 -9.08 -6.10
N ASN A 41 -10.91 -8.44 -4.96
CA ASN A 41 -11.33 -7.03 -4.82
C ASN A 41 -10.21 -6.05 -5.25
N ILE A 42 -8.98 -6.51 -5.43
CA ILE A 42 -7.91 -5.66 -5.97
C ILE A 42 -8.05 -5.62 -7.50
N PRO A 43 -8.40 -4.47 -8.10
CA PRO A 43 -8.52 -4.35 -9.55
C PRO A 43 -7.23 -4.76 -10.25
N LYS A 44 -7.35 -5.57 -11.30
CA LYS A 44 -6.19 -6.03 -12.09
C LYS A 44 -5.50 -4.89 -12.82
N ASP A 45 -6.27 -3.88 -13.23
CA ASP A 45 -5.85 -2.72 -14.00
C ASP A 45 -6.47 -1.44 -13.43
N GLY A 46 -6.07 -0.28 -13.97
CA GLY A 46 -6.57 1.02 -13.54
C GLY A 46 -5.93 1.56 -12.27
N ALA A 47 -6.23 2.81 -11.95
CA ALA A 47 -5.70 3.51 -10.79
C ALA A 47 -6.31 2.98 -9.50
N VAL A 48 -5.48 2.60 -8.53
CA VAL A 48 -5.96 2.10 -7.23
C VAL A 48 -5.06 2.54 -6.08
N VAL A 49 -5.67 2.96 -4.99
CA VAL A 49 -5.04 3.13 -3.68
C VAL A 49 -5.45 1.95 -2.81
N ILE A 50 -4.49 1.17 -2.34
CA ILE A 50 -4.68 0.04 -1.42
C ILE A 50 -4.32 0.54 -0.03
N ALA A 51 -5.29 0.66 0.88
CA ALA A 51 -5.10 1.33 2.15
C ALA A 51 -5.70 0.55 3.33
N GLY A 52 -4.98 0.49 4.46
CA GLY A 52 -5.42 -0.22 5.65
C GLY A 52 -4.55 0.03 6.87
N ASN A 53 -4.77 -0.72 7.94
CA ASN A 53 -4.05 -0.60 9.20
C ASN A 53 -2.57 -0.99 9.09
N HIS A 54 -1.75 -0.47 10.01
CA HIS A 54 -0.29 -0.68 10.00
C HIS A 54 0.21 -1.22 11.35
N LYS A 55 0.47 -2.51 11.41
CA LYS A 55 0.93 -3.22 12.61
C LYS A 55 2.44 -3.49 12.61
N ASN A 56 2.98 -3.88 11.45
CA ASN A 56 4.34 -4.38 11.34
C ASN A 56 5.07 -3.77 10.13
N ILE A 57 6.40 -3.73 10.19
CA ILE A 57 7.23 -3.31 9.05
C ILE A 57 7.04 -4.21 7.81
N SER A 58 6.52 -5.40 8.00
CA SER A 58 6.31 -6.40 6.96
C SER A 58 4.91 -6.38 6.32
N ASP A 59 4.02 -5.48 6.75
CA ASP A 59 2.61 -5.44 6.28
C ASP A 59 2.46 -5.36 4.76
N GLN A 60 3.35 -4.62 4.09
CA GLN A 60 3.34 -4.52 2.63
C GLN A 60 3.55 -5.87 1.93
N PHE A 61 4.25 -6.82 2.55
CA PHE A 61 4.47 -8.13 1.94
C PHE A 61 3.18 -8.95 1.85
N LEU A 62 2.23 -8.77 2.78
CA LEU A 62 0.92 -9.40 2.69
C LEU A 62 0.15 -8.90 1.46
N VAL A 63 0.19 -7.59 1.20
CA VAL A 63 -0.41 -7.03 -0.01
C VAL A 63 0.30 -7.54 -1.26
N PHE A 64 1.63 -7.63 -1.24
CA PHE A 64 2.39 -8.21 -2.37
C PHE A 64 2.04 -9.68 -2.62
N LEU A 65 1.69 -10.46 -1.59
CA LEU A 65 1.22 -11.84 -1.77
C LEU A 65 -0.15 -11.89 -2.47
N ALA A 66 -1.01 -10.91 -2.22
CA ALA A 66 -2.38 -10.87 -2.70
C ALA A 66 -2.49 -10.43 -4.18
N THR A 67 -1.51 -9.71 -4.72
CA THR A 67 -1.60 -9.18 -6.09
C THR A 67 -0.32 -9.40 -6.90
N LYS A 68 -0.47 -9.45 -8.23
CA LYS A 68 0.65 -9.45 -9.18
C LYS A 68 1.07 -8.04 -9.58
N ARG A 69 0.30 -7.01 -9.18
CA ARG A 69 0.59 -5.61 -9.50
C ARG A 69 1.79 -5.10 -8.74
N VAL A 70 2.52 -4.18 -9.34
CA VAL A 70 3.51 -3.36 -8.64
C VAL A 70 2.77 -2.35 -7.77
N VAL A 71 2.86 -2.49 -6.44
CA VAL A 71 2.25 -1.57 -5.49
C VAL A 71 3.34 -0.65 -4.92
N ASN A 72 3.25 0.63 -5.25
CA ASN A 72 4.21 1.64 -4.84
C ASN A 72 3.87 2.15 -3.43
N TYR A 73 4.55 1.63 -2.40
CA TYR A 73 4.35 2.05 -1.02
C TYR A 73 5.06 3.37 -0.70
N MET A 74 4.42 4.18 0.13
CA MET A 74 5.04 5.36 0.72
C MET A 74 5.94 4.93 1.89
N ALA A 75 7.25 5.16 1.77
CA ALA A 75 8.25 4.73 2.74
C ALA A 75 9.05 5.92 3.29
N LYS A 76 9.48 5.83 4.55
CA LYS A 76 10.27 6.88 5.23
C LYS A 76 11.51 7.22 4.41
N ARG A 77 11.79 8.52 4.23
CA ARG A 77 12.87 9.02 3.37
C ARG A 77 14.24 8.45 3.75
N GLU A 78 14.50 8.26 5.03
CA GLU A 78 15.79 7.75 5.53
C GLU A 78 16.12 6.34 5.04
N TYR A 79 15.11 5.55 4.63
CA TYR A 79 15.36 4.25 3.99
C TYR A 79 16.00 4.35 2.61
N PHE A 80 16.00 5.54 2.01
CA PHE A 80 16.59 5.80 0.69
C PHE A 80 18.02 6.35 0.76
N ASP A 81 18.54 6.60 1.95
CA ASP A 81 19.88 7.15 2.19
C ASP A 81 20.84 6.08 2.76
N GLY A 82 20.33 4.91 3.19
CA GLY A 82 21.13 3.83 3.78
C GLY A 82 21.48 2.71 2.80
N ALA A 83 22.12 1.66 3.31
CA ALA A 83 22.55 0.47 2.54
C ALA A 83 21.36 -0.24 1.82
N LEU A 84 20.15 -0.12 2.32
CA LEU A 84 18.94 -0.67 1.69
C LEU A 84 18.30 0.26 0.64
N ALA A 85 18.88 1.43 0.39
CA ALA A 85 18.33 2.39 -0.58
C ALA A 85 18.10 1.81 -1.99
N PRO A 86 18.99 0.98 -2.55
CA PRO A 86 18.75 0.33 -3.84
C PRO A 86 17.48 -0.54 -3.83
N LEU A 87 17.23 -1.27 -2.73
CA LEU A 87 16.06 -2.13 -2.58
C LEU A 87 14.75 -1.33 -2.60
N PHE A 88 14.67 -0.22 -1.84
CA PHE A 88 13.49 0.65 -1.81
C PHE A 88 13.24 1.33 -3.16
N LYS A 89 14.31 1.78 -3.83
CA LYS A 89 14.23 2.36 -5.18
C LYS A 89 13.76 1.32 -6.20
N TRP A 90 14.27 0.11 -6.15
CA TRP A 90 13.91 -1.01 -7.01
C TRP A 90 12.47 -1.49 -6.78
N ALA A 91 12.04 -1.54 -5.51
CA ALA A 91 10.66 -1.85 -5.16
C ALA A 91 9.66 -0.75 -5.58
N GLY A 92 10.14 0.35 -6.18
CA GLY A 92 9.29 1.45 -6.60
C GLY A 92 8.69 2.25 -5.45
N CYS A 93 9.27 2.18 -4.25
CA CYS A 93 8.77 2.91 -3.10
C CYS A 93 8.87 4.43 -3.29
N ILE A 94 7.93 5.17 -2.74
CA ILE A 94 7.85 6.63 -2.77
C ILE A 94 8.45 7.15 -1.47
N PRO A 95 9.60 7.87 -1.51
CA PRO A 95 10.16 8.47 -0.30
C PRO A 95 9.25 9.58 0.23
N VAL A 96 8.99 9.54 1.55
CA VAL A 96 8.15 10.52 2.24
C VAL A 96 8.89 11.08 3.44
N ASN A 97 8.94 12.40 3.54
CA ASN A 97 9.28 13.08 4.78
C ASN A 97 8.06 13.08 5.71
N ARG A 98 8.22 12.59 6.94
CA ARG A 98 7.12 12.48 7.92
C ARG A 98 7.03 13.63 8.90
N ASP A 99 7.98 14.57 8.84
CA ASP A 99 8.03 15.74 9.75
C ASP A 99 7.04 16.84 9.34
N GLY A 100 6.26 16.62 8.26
CA GLY A 100 5.27 17.54 7.77
C GLY A 100 4.55 17.06 6.51
N PHE A 101 3.92 17.99 5.81
CA PHE A 101 3.25 17.72 4.54
C PHE A 101 4.27 17.62 3.39
N ASP A 102 4.46 16.43 2.84
CA ASP A 102 5.36 16.19 1.70
C ASP A 102 4.61 16.27 0.36
N ALA A 103 4.52 17.48 -0.20
CA ALA A 103 3.91 17.73 -1.50
C ALA A 103 4.58 16.97 -2.65
N ALA A 104 5.88 16.67 -2.55
CA ALA A 104 6.61 15.93 -3.60
C ALA A 104 6.20 14.46 -3.61
N ALA A 105 6.08 13.83 -2.44
CA ALA A 105 5.59 12.47 -2.30
C ALA A 105 4.15 12.35 -2.81
N VAL A 106 3.27 13.28 -2.44
CA VAL A 106 1.88 13.34 -2.92
C VAL A 106 1.83 13.45 -4.44
N ARG A 107 2.59 14.36 -5.05
CA ARG A 107 2.65 14.49 -6.52
C ARG A 107 3.14 13.22 -7.20
N ARG A 108 4.12 12.51 -6.63
CA ARG A 108 4.62 11.23 -7.16
C ARG A 108 3.55 10.15 -7.11
N ALA A 109 2.83 10.02 -6.00
CA ALA A 109 1.72 9.07 -5.86
C ALA A 109 0.62 9.35 -6.91
N ILE A 110 0.17 10.60 -7.03
CA ILE A 110 -0.83 11.00 -8.04
C ILE A 110 -0.34 10.70 -9.46
N LYS A 111 0.95 10.95 -9.77
CA LYS A 111 1.52 10.64 -11.10
C LYS A 111 1.49 9.14 -11.42
N ILE A 112 1.70 8.27 -10.42
CA ILE A 112 1.58 6.81 -10.57
C ILE A 112 0.13 6.44 -10.86
N LEU A 113 -0.82 6.96 -10.08
CA LEU A 113 -2.24 6.69 -10.25
C LEU A 113 -2.75 7.13 -11.63
N LYS A 114 -2.41 8.35 -12.08
CA LYS A 114 -2.78 8.85 -13.41
C LYS A 114 -2.26 8.00 -14.59
N ARG A 115 -1.33 7.09 -14.34
CA ARG A 115 -0.84 6.11 -15.32
C ARG A 115 -1.47 4.72 -15.14
N GLY A 116 -2.55 4.62 -14.34
CA GLY A 116 -3.21 3.37 -14.03
C GLY A 116 -2.43 2.50 -13.03
N GLY A 117 -1.48 3.06 -12.29
CA GLY A 117 -0.68 2.34 -11.30
C GLY A 117 -1.39 2.10 -9.97
N ALA A 118 -0.74 1.35 -9.08
CA ALA A 118 -1.21 1.08 -7.73
C ALA A 118 -0.30 1.74 -6.67
N VAL A 119 -0.91 2.36 -5.66
CA VAL A 119 -0.22 2.99 -4.54
C VAL A 119 -0.70 2.38 -3.23
N GLY A 120 0.22 1.94 -2.38
CA GLY A 120 -0.06 1.44 -1.04
C GLY A 120 0.12 2.53 0.00
N ILE A 121 -0.86 2.74 0.86
CA ILE A 121 -0.83 3.77 1.90
C ILE A 121 -1.34 3.19 3.21
N PHE A 122 -0.61 3.45 4.30
CA PHE A 122 -1.09 3.23 5.65
C PHE A 122 -1.60 4.58 6.20
N PRO A 123 -2.93 4.81 6.23
CA PRO A 123 -3.49 6.12 6.56
C PRO A 123 -3.29 6.52 8.02
N GLU A 124 -2.96 5.60 8.90
CA GLU A 124 -2.52 5.88 10.27
C GLU A 124 -1.24 6.75 10.31
N GLY A 125 -0.43 6.72 9.23
CA GLY A 125 0.81 7.48 9.09
C GLY A 125 1.96 6.98 9.98
N THR A 126 1.71 6.03 10.85
CA THR A 126 2.69 5.35 11.71
C THR A 126 2.26 3.92 11.97
N ARG A 127 3.17 3.08 12.47
CA ARG A 127 2.80 1.75 12.95
C ARG A 127 2.04 1.88 14.26
N ASN A 128 0.90 1.19 14.35
CA ASN A 128 0.16 1.10 15.59
C ASN A 128 0.93 0.19 16.58
N ARG A 129 1.38 0.78 17.67
CA ARG A 129 2.08 0.10 18.78
C ARG A 129 1.29 0.20 20.09
N THR A 130 0.02 0.56 19.98
CA THR A 130 -0.91 0.70 21.11
C THR A 130 -1.82 -0.50 21.19
N ASP A 131 -2.58 -0.58 22.28
CA ASP A 131 -3.61 -1.63 22.46
C ASP A 131 -4.89 -1.37 21.65
N LYS A 132 -4.97 -0.24 20.94
CA LYS A 132 -6.10 0.06 20.06
C LYS A 132 -6.03 -0.83 18.80
N SER A 133 -7.15 -1.35 18.37
CA SER A 133 -7.25 -2.13 17.12
C SER A 133 -6.90 -1.29 15.89
N LEU A 134 -7.20 0.02 15.91
CA LEU A 134 -7.02 0.95 14.80
C LEU A 134 -6.72 2.36 15.34
N LEU A 135 -5.77 3.07 14.72
CA LEU A 135 -5.53 4.48 14.96
C LEU A 135 -6.38 5.35 14.03
N ALA A 136 -6.55 6.62 14.38
CA ALA A 136 -7.24 7.58 13.51
C ALA A 136 -6.55 7.70 12.14
N PHE A 137 -7.34 7.76 11.07
CA PHE A 137 -6.82 7.90 9.72
C PHE A 137 -6.57 9.35 9.35
N LYS A 138 -5.43 9.60 8.71
CA LYS A 138 -5.11 10.88 8.08
C LYS A 138 -5.73 10.95 6.69
N PRO A 139 -6.14 12.14 6.22
CA PRO A 139 -6.87 12.30 4.96
C PRO A 139 -6.02 12.05 3.71
N GLY A 140 -4.72 11.78 3.87
CA GLY A 140 -3.78 11.64 2.77
C GLY A 140 -4.14 10.56 1.75
N ALA A 141 -4.64 9.40 2.19
CA ALA A 141 -5.01 8.30 1.30
C ALA A 141 -6.21 8.68 0.41
N ALA A 142 -7.27 9.23 1.01
CA ALA A 142 -8.45 9.69 0.30
C ALA A 142 -8.15 10.86 -0.65
N ALA A 143 -7.37 11.83 -0.20
CA ALA A 143 -6.96 12.98 -1.02
C ALA A 143 -6.12 12.56 -2.24
N ILE A 144 -5.19 11.62 -2.08
CA ILE A 144 -4.37 11.09 -3.17
C ILE A 144 -5.24 10.29 -4.15
N ALA A 145 -6.12 9.42 -3.66
CA ALA A 145 -7.03 8.65 -4.49
C ALA A 145 -7.95 9.56 -5.33
N LYS A 146 -8.62 10.51 -4.71
CA LYS A 146 -9.50 11.47 -5.39
C LYS A 146 -8.77 12.27 -6.47
N ARG A 147 -7.60 12.85 -6.16
CA ARG A 147 -6.78 13.62 -7.11
C ARG A 147 -6.15 12.76 -8.21
N GLY A 148 -5.96 11.47 -7.94
CA GLY A 148 -5.43 10.49 -8.89
C GLY A 148 -6.50 9.84 -9.77
N GLY A 149 -7.80 10.07 -9.51
CA GLY A 149 -8.91 9.37 -10.18
C GLY A 149 -8.88 7.86 -9.89
N ALA A 150 -8.55 7.48 -8.66
CA ALA A 150 -8.31 6.10 -8.28
C ALA A 150 -9.42 5.55 -7.39
N LEU A 151 -9.72 4.26 -7.54
CA LEU A 151 -10.49 3.51 -6.55
C LEU A 151 -9.68 3.36 -5.25
N ILE A 152 -10.36 3.21 -4.14
CA ILE A 152 -9.77 2.84 -2.85
C ILE A 152 -10.19 1.40 -2.54
N VAL A 153 -9.19 0.53 -2.29
CA VAL A 153 -9.39 -0.82 -1.78
C VAL A 153 -8.99 -0.83 -0.32
N PRO A 154 -9.94 -0.94 0.63
CA PRO A 154 -9.62 -1.08 2.04
C PRO A 154 -9.04 -2.47 2.32
N PHE A 155 -8.10 -2.56 3.25
CA PHE A 155 -7.67 -3.84 3.79
C PHE A 155 -7.48 -3.79 5.30
N ALA A 156 -7.59 -4.94 5.94
CA ALA A 156 -7.32 -5.12 7.36
C ALA A 156 -6.34 -6.26 7.60
N ILE A 157 -5.36 -6.05 8.49
CA ILE A 157 -4.40 -7.05 8.93
C ILE A 157 -4.63 -7.37 10.39
N SER A 158 -4.77 -8.68 10.71
CA SER A 158 -4.88 -9.20 12.06
C SER A 158 -3.91 -10.36 12.31
N GLY A 159 -3.92 -10.89 13.53
CA GLY A 159 -2.98 -11.93 13.93
C GLY A 159 -1.58 -11.41 14.19
N GLU A 160 -0.61 -12.30 14.29
CA GLU A 160 0.76 -11.98 14.70
C GLU A 160 1.79 -12.48 13.70
N TYR A 161 2.88 -11.72 13.55
CA TYR A 161 4.02 -12.05 12.68
C TYR A 161 4.93 -13.08 13.35
N ARG A 162 4.39 -14.27 13.60
CA ARG A 162 5.11 -15.45 14.08
C ARG A 162 4.52 -16.71 13.47
N LYS A 163 5.23 -17.81 13.56
CA LYS A 163 4.72 -19.13 13.15
C LYS A 163 3.46 -19.45 13.94
N ASN A 164 2.38 -19.87 13.26
CA ASN A 164 1.05 -20.14 13.85
C ASN A 164 0.40 -18.90 14.52
N GLY A 165 0.77 -17.70 14.12
CA GLY A 165 0.23 -16.45 14.66
C GLY A 165 -1.12 -16.04 14.10
N ASN A 166 -1.78 -16.91 13.33
CA ASN A 166 -3.07 -16.64 12.66
C ASN A 166 -3.04 -15.32 11.85
N LEU A 167 -1.90 -15.05 11.20
CA LEU A 167 -1.72 -13.86 10.41
C LEU A 167 -2.71 -13.84 9.23
N LYS A 168 -3.52 -12.80 9.14
CA LYS A 168 -4.54 -12.65 8.10
C LYS A 168 -4.47 -11.26 7.46
N ILE A 169 -4.84 -11.19 6.19
CA ILE A 169 -5.17 -9.96 5.50
C ILE A 169 -6.49 -10.13 4.76
N LEU A 170 -7.42 -9.21 4.97
CA LEU A 170 -8.73 -9.16 4.31
C LEU A 170 -8.78 -7.90 3.46
N PHE A 171 -9.25 -8.03 2.22
CA PHE A 171 -9.51 -6.91 1.32
C PHE A 171 -11.02 -6.71 1.17
N GLY A 172 -11.49 -5.51 1.47
CA GLY A 172 -12.88 -5.12 1.27
C GLY A 172 -13.17 -4.67 -0.16
N GLU A 173 -14.45 -4.42 -0.44
CA GLU A 173 -14.91 -3.95 -1.74
C GLU A 173 -14.28 -2.60 -2.11
N PRO A 174 -13.85 -2.42 -3.35
CA PRO A 174 -13.33 -1.14 -3.83
C PRO A 174 -14.43 -0.10 -3.91
N PHE A 175 -14.11 1.15 -3.59
CA PHE A 175 -15.04 2.26 -3.77
C PHE A 175 -14.36 3.46 -4.44
N SER A 176 -15.18 4.28 -5.14
CA SER A 176 -14.71 5.55 -5.73
C SER A 176 -14.92 6.69 -4.74
N PRO A 177 -13.87 7.52 -4.48
CA PRO A 177 -13.99 8.72 -3.67
C PRO A 177 -14.43 9.95 -4.50
N GLU A 178 -14.77 9.81 -5.78
CA GLU A 178 -14.97 10.91 -6.73
C GLU A 178 -16.07 11.87 -6.28
N SER A 179 -17.23 11.35 -5.90
CA SER A 179 -18.40 12.14 -5.46
C SER A 179 -18.36 12.54 -4.00
N MET A 180 -17.36 12.10 -3.22
CA MET A 180 -17.23 12.33 -1.79
C MET A 180 -16.32 13.52 -1.51
N SER A 181 -16.49 14.21 -0.38
CA SER A 181 -15.42 15.01 0.19
C SER A 181 -14.25 14.13 0.61
N VAL A 182 -13.08 14.73 0.86
CA VAL A 182 -11.92 13.98 1.34
C VAL A 182 -12.18 13.40 2.74
N GLU A 183 -12.94 14.12 3.56
CA GLU A 183 -13.34 13.70 4.90
C GLU A 183 -14.26 12.49 4.84
N GLU A 184 -15.37 12.58 4.10
CA GLU A 184 -16.29 11.45 3.89
C GLU A 184 -15.59 10.20 3.35
N ALA A 185 -14.67 10.35 2.39
CA ALA A 185 -13.91 9.23 1.87
C ALA A 185 -12.92 8.65 2.89
N THR A 186 -12.39 9.48 3.80
CA THR A 186 -11.51 9.04 4.89
C THR A 186 -12.31 8.26 5.93
N ASP A 187 -13.48 8.76 6.32
CA ASP A 187 -14.38 8.12 7.28
C ASP A 187 -14.91 6.79 6.73
N LYS A 188 -15.29 6.76 5.44
CA LYS A 188 -15.69 5.52 4.77
C LYS A 188 -14.57 4.48 4.76
N LEU A 189 -13.33 4.90 4.45
CA LEU A 189 -12.17 4.02 4.50
C LEU A 189 -11.92 3.50 5.92
N TYR A 190 -12.02 4.37 6.94
CA TYR A 190 -11.85 3.98 8.34
C TYR A 190 -12.90 2.94 8.76
N SER A 191 -14.18 3.20 8.47
CA SER A 191 -15.28 2.28 8.79
C SER A 191 -15.08 0.93 8.10
N ALA A 192 -14.75 0.92 6.80
CA ALA A 192 -14.52 -0.30 6.05
C ALA A 192 -13.36 -1.14 6.65
N VAL A 193 -12.25 -0.51 7.05
CA VAL A 193 -11.13 -1.21 7.71
C VAL A 193 -11.53 -1.71 9.10
N SER A 194 -12.30 -0.93 9.86
CA SER A 194 -12.82 -1.32 11.17
C SER A 194 -13.74 -2.54 11.06
N ASP A 195 -14.65 -2.55 10.09
CA ASP A 195 -15.58 -3.66 9.86
C ASP A 195 -14.83 -4.94 9.46
N LEU A 196 -13.81 -4.83 8.60
CA LEU A 196 -12.94 -5.95 8.25
C LEU A 196 -12.17 -6.50 9.47
N LEU A 197 -11.75 -5.66 10.41
CA LEU A 197 -11.12 -6.11 11.66
C LEU A 197 -12.11 -6.83 12.57
N ASN A 198 -13.35 -6.39 12.63
CA ASN A 198 -14.40 -6.96 13.47
C ASN A 198 -15.01 -8.26 12.90
N SER A 199 -14.83 -8.52 11.61
CA SER A 199 -15.35 -9.73 10.94
C SER A 199 -14.42 -10.96 11.04
N GLN A 200 -13.34 -10.88 11.83
CA GLN A 200 -12.27 -11.91 11.88
C GLN A 200 -12.38 -12.87 13.05
#